data_1176f79e563c9d4ec0506414a0c7b2ad
#
_entry.id   1176f79e563c9d4ec0506414a0c7b2ad
#
_cell.length_a   1.000
_cell.length_b   1.000
_cell.length_c   1.000
_cell.angle_alpha   90.00
_cell.angle_beta   90.00
_cell.angle_gamma   90.00
#
_symmetry.space_group_name_H-M   'P 1'
#
loop_
_entity.id
_entity.type
_entity.pdbx_description
1 polymer ?
#
loop_
_entity_poly.entity_id
_entity_poly.type
_entity_poly.pdbx_seq_one_letter_code
_entity_poly.pdbx_strand_id
1 'polypeptide(L)'
;MGSGILDFFKAFRAQWLAAMSGSVSVPFAIAGTLASNWSQWILLAAAVFCGGLSSYLVWKTERDRANQLAAQIAEITVSKLTLTFLRAIISETGDATQVTAVIRVLAAGAPTSVVNWTMDLILEDGTKVEGGPITIAKDEKLDFKFGEGQIQRYVYSDSLAVRCSTLLPARTAVLGVIAFRFPSVSHAMAVSPKTRFAIRAQDGGGLWHEAAMSFEELEMHAGKLTDFHTLEYRP
;
A
#
# COMPACT_ATOMS: atom_id res chain seq x y z
N MET A 1 -17.07 7.57 -18.94
CA MET A 1 -18.05 8.66 -18.74
C MET A 1 -19.47 8.21 -18.43
N GLY A 2 -19.86 6.95 -18.56
CA GLY A 2 -21.24 6.47 -18.35
C GLY A 2 -21.67 6.22 -16.90
N SER A 3 -20.75 6.03 -15.93
CA SER A 3 -21.10 5.70 -14.55
C SER A 3 -21.71 6.86 -13.76
N GLY A 4 -21.23 8.07 -13.96
CA GLY A 4 -21.67 9.26 -13.20
C GLY A 4 -23.14 9.65 -13.46
N ILE A 5 -23.66 9.40 -14.65
CA ILE A 5 -25.07 9.70 -15.00
C ILE A 5 -25.99 8.70 -14.31
N LEU A 6 -25.65 7.42 -14.29
CA LEU A 6 -26.42 6.39 -13.60
C LEU A 6 -26.44 6.60 -12.09
N ASP A 7 -25.32 7.01 -11.51
CA ASP A 7 -25.20 7.30 -10.08
C ASP A 7 -25.97 8.58 -9.71
N PHE A 8 -25.98 9.59 -10.59
CA PHE A 8 -26.81 10.77 -10.44
C PHE A 8 -28.31 10.41 -10.44
N PHE A 9 -28.76 9.59 -11.39
CA PHE A 9 -30.18 9.17 -11.42
C PHE A 9 -30.56 8.30 -10.23
N LYS A 10 -29.66 7.45 -9.72
CA LYS A 10 -29.91 6.67 -8.49
C LYS A 10 -30.03 7.59 -7.27
N ALA A 11 -29.12 8.54 -7.11
CA ALA A 11 -29.14 9.51 -6.02
C ALA A 11 -30.39 10.41 -6.11
N PHE A 12 -30.73 10.90 -7.30
CA PHE A 12 -31.91 11.70 -7.54
C PHE A 12 -33.19 10.92 -7.20
N ARG A 13 -33.29 9.67 -7.63
CA ARG A 13 -34.46 8.81 -7.32
C ARG A 13 -34.60 8.57 -5.81
N ALA A 14 -33.49 8.34 -5.09
CA ALA A 14 -33.51 8.13 -3.65
C ALA A 14 -33.96 9.40 -2.90
N GLN A 15 -33.42 10.56 -3.28
CA GLN A 15 -33.81 11.85 -2.69
C GLN A 15 -35.21 12.26 -3.06
N TRP A 16 -35.65 12.01 -4.30
CA TRP A 16 -37.00 12.24 -4.75
C TRP A 16 -38.04 11.42 -3.97
N LEU A 17 -37.77 10.14 -3.72
CA LEU A 17 -38.66 9.29 -2.92
C LEU A 17 -38.75 9.78 -1.47
N ALA A 18 -37.62 10.21 -0.87
CA ALA A 18 -37.62 10.77 0.46
C ALA A 18 -38.41 12.11 0.52
N ALA A 19 -38.18 12.99 -0.47
CA ALA A 19 -38.88 14.27 -0.57
C ALA A 19 -40.36 14.08 -0.81
N MET A 20 -40.76 13.16 -1.71
CA MET A 20 -42.16 12.84 -1.99
C MET A 20 -42.85 12.25 -0.76
N SER A 21 -42.24 11.30 -0.05
CA SER A 21 -42.86 10.71 1.15
C SER A 21 -43.04 11.74 2.26
N GLY A 22 -42.04 12.66 2.45
CA GLY A 22 -42.13 13.75 3.39
C GLY A 22 -43.17 14.79 3.01
N SER A 23 -43.24 15.19 1.74
CA SER A 23 -44.21 16.18 1.26
C SER A 23 -45.66 15.65 1.28
N VAL A 24 -45.88 14.37 1.09
CA VAL A 24 -47.18 13.72 1.17
C VAL A 24 -47.67 13.57 2.62
N SER A 25 -46.78 13.46 3.60
CA SER A 25 -47.15 13.35 5.01
C SER A 25 -47.90 14.58 5.53
N VAL A 26 -47.57 15.76 5.02
CA VAL A 26 -48.20 17.04 5.44
C VAL A 26 -49.67 17.12 4.99
N PRO A 27 -50.04 16.89 3.71
CA PRO A 27 -51.44 16.82 3.28
C PRO A 27 -52.24 15.79 4.05
N PHE A 28 -51.69 14.61 4.33
CA PHE A 28 -52.41 13.60 5.13
C PHE A 28 -52.62 14.04 6.57
N ALA A 29 -51.66 14.72 7.19
CA ALA A 29 -51.84 15.26 8.52
C ALA A 29 -52.96 16.33 8.55
N ILE A 30 -52.94 17.25 7.59
CA ILE A 30 -53.99 18.29 7.47
C ILE A 30 -55.36 17.67 7.22
N ALA A 31 -55.47 16.73 6.26
CA ALA A 31 -56.72 16.03 5.97
C ALA A 31 -57.21 15.23 7.18
N GLY A 32 -56.28 14.64 7.96
CA GLY A 32 -56.61 13.92 9.19
C GLY A 32 -57.22 14.82 10.29
N THR A 33 -56.74 16.07 10.40
CA THR A 33 -57.29 17.00 11.38
C THR A 33 -58.70 17.58 10.99
N LEU A 34 -59.01 17.58 9.68
CA LEU A 34 -60.27 18.07 9.15
C LEU A 34 -61.32 16.95 8.99
N ALA A 35 -60.89 15.70 9.00
CA ALA A 35 -61.78 14.54 8.87
C ALA A 35 -62.46 14.23 10.21
N SER A 36 -63.69 13.72 10.14
CA SER A 36 -64.43 13.22 11.31
C SER A 36 -64.49 11.68 11.27
N ASN A 37 -64.55 11.05 12.44
CA ASN A 37 -64.74 9.63 12.60
C ASN A 37 -63.47 8.76 12.29
N TRP A 38 -63.70 7.51 11.88
CA TRP A 38 -62.67 6.51 11.62
C TRP A 38 -61.63 6.94 10.58
N SER A 39 -62.02 7.72 9.57
CA SER A 39 -61.11 8.22 8.53
C SER A 39 -60.00 9.11 9.06
N GLN A 40 -60.21 9.83 10.13
CA GLN A 40 -59.23 10.67 10.80
C GLN A 40 -58.00 9.84 11.26
N TRP A 41 -58.24 8.70 11.89
CA TRP A 41 -57.15 7.84 12.41
C TRP A 41 -56.34 7.20 11.28
N ILE A 42 -57.01 6.80 10.18
CA ILE A 42 -56.32 6.24 9.00
C ILE A 42 -55.37 7.29 8.38
N LEU A 43 -55.85 8.53 8.22
CA LEU A 43 -55.04 9.61 7.61
C LEU A 43 -53.88 10.01 8.52
N LEU A 44 -54.10 10.08 9.81
CA LEU A 44 -52.99 10.35 10.77
C LEU A 44 -51.98 9.22 10.80
N ALA A 45 -52.41 7.98 10.79
CA ALA A 45 -51.47 6.84 10.72
C ALA A 45 -50.67 6.85 9.41
N ALA A 46 -51.29 7.19 8.27
CA ALA A 46 -50.60 7.34 6.99
C ALA A 46 -49.58 8.49 7.03
N ALA A 47 -49.90 9.63 7.66
CA ALA A 47 -48.98 10.74 7.83
C ALA A 47 -47.75 10.35 8.64
N VAL A 48 -47.95 9.68 9.79
CA VAL A 48 -46.84 9.18 10.64
C VAL A 48 -45.98 8.15 9.91
N PHE A 49 -46.61 7.23 9.18
CA PHE A 49 -45.91 6.23 8.39
C PHE A 49 -45.03 6.87 7.29
N CYS A 50 -45.61 7.78 6.50
CA CYS A 50 -44.88 8.49 5.43
C CYS A 50 -43.73 9.35 6.00
N GLY A 51 -43.99 10.07 7.09
CA GLY A 51 -42.95 10.85 7.79
C GLY A 51 -41.84 9.99 8.34
N GLY A 52 -42.18 8.87 8.99
CA GLY A 52 -41.22 7.89 9.50
C GLY A 52 -40.38 7.24 8.38
N LEU A 53 -41.03 6.85 7.30
CA LEU A 53 -40.34 6.28 6.13
C LEU A 53 -39.37 7.29 5.49
N SER A 54 -39.80 8.53 5.33
CA SER A 54 -38.97 9.62 4.82
C SER A 54 -37.71 9.82 5.71
N SER A 55 -37.93 9.95 6.99
CA SER A 55 -36.85 10.12 7.96
C SER A 55 -35.88 8.94 7.96
N TYR A 56 -36.40 7.70 7.86
CA TYR A 56 -35.58 6.51 7.77
C TYR A 56 -34.75 6.47 6.48
N LEU A 57 -35.32 6.83 5.34
CA LEU A 57 -34.59 6.86 4.06
C LEU A 57 -33.47 7.89 4.06
N VAL A 58 -33.72 9.10 4.59
CA VAL A 58 -32.70 10.13 4.74
C VAL A 58 -31.60 9.66 5.67
N TRP A 59 -31.94 9.14 6.85
CA TRP A 59 -30.96 8.61 7.80
C TRP A 59 -30.11 7.49 7.21
N LYS A 60 -30.73 6.54 6.50
CA LYS A 60 -30.01 5.44 5.85
C LYS A 60 -29.03 5.96 4.81
N THR A 61 -29.44 6.90 3.98
CA THR A 61 -28.58 7.50 2.93
C THR A 61 -27.37 8.21 3.55
N GLU A 62 -27.58 9.00 4.60
CA GLU A 62 -26.49 9.70 5.29
C GLU A 62 -25.56 8.73 6.02
N ARG A 63 -26.09 7.67 6.61
CA ARG A 63 -25.28 6.63 7.24
C ARG A 63 -24.41 5.89 6.22
N ASP A 64 -24.98 5.50 5.07
CA ASP A 64 -24.24 4.82 4.01
C ASP A 64 -23.15 5.73 3.44
N ARG A 65 -23.42 7.02 3.29
CA ARG A 65 -22.44 8.02 2.88
C ARG A 65 -21.31 8.18 3.92
N ALA A 66 -21.65 8.26 5.20
CA ALA A 66 -20.67 8.35 6.27
C ALA A 66 -19.77 7.11 6.32
N ASN A 67 -20.34 5.91 6.15
CA ASN A 67 -19.57 4.67 6.09
C ASN A 67 -18.64 4.61 4.88
N GLN A 68 -19.07 5.08 3.71
CA GLN A 68 -18.24 5.16 2.51
C GLN A 68 -17.07 6.15 2.71
N LEU A 69 -17.34 7.32 3.28
CA LEU A 69 -16.30 8.29 3.60
C LEU A 69 -15.32 7.76 4.64
N ALA A 70 -15.80 7.08 5.67
CA ALA A 70 -14.95 6.46 6.69
C ALA A 70 -14.04 5.37 6.07
N ALA A 71 -14.56 4.55 5.14
CA ALA A 71 -13.77 3.55 4.42
C ALA A 71 -12.70 4.21 3.53
N GLN A 72 -13.03 5.28 2.81
CA GLN A 72 -12.06 6.03 2.00
C GLN A 72 -10.97 6.68 2.86
N ILE A 73 -11.35 7.28 4.00
CA ILE A 73 -10.38 7.85 4.94
C ILE A 73 -9.47 6.76 5.49
N ALA A 74 -10.01 5.60 5.88
CA ALA A 74 -9.23 4.48 6.38
C ALA A 74 -8.22 3.99 5.33
N GLU A 75 -8.63 3.87 4.05
CA GLU A 75 -7.75 3.47 2.95
C GLU A 75 -6.60 4.47 2.73
N ILE A 76 -6.87 5.78 2.84
CA ILE A 76 -5.87 6.84 2.67
C ILE A 76 -4.95 6.95 3.90
N THR A 77 -5.47 6.65 5.08
CA THR A 77 -4.76 6.86 6.36
C THR A 77 -3.83 5.68 6.70
N VAL A 78 -4.10 4.47 6.18
CA VAL A 78 -3.21 3.33 6.39
C VAL A 78 -1.96 3.50 5.55
N SER A 79 -0.80 3.50 6.20
CA SER A 79 0.48 3.44 5.50
C SER A 79 0.60 2.08 4.79
N LYS A 80 0.98 2.10 3.54
CA LYS A 80 1.22 0.90 2.75
C LYS A 80 2.53 1.05 2.02
N LEU A 81 3.51 0.23 2.38
CA LEU A 81 4.75 0.12 1.64
C LEU A 81 4.63 -1.00 0.62
N THR A 82 5.07 -0.73 -0.59
CA THR A 82 5.28 -1.76 -1.61
C THR A 82 6.77 -1.83 -1.89
N LEU A 83 7.35 -2.99 -1.64
CA LEU A 83 8.75 -3.28 -1.92
C LEU A 83 8.81 -3.98 -3.28
N THR A 84 9.69 -3.54 -4.16
CA THR A 84 9.97 -4.21 -5.43
C THR A 84 11.45 -4.52 -5.49
N PHE A 85 11.77 -5.79 -5.53
CA PHE A 85 13.13 -6.27 -5.75
C PHE A 85 13.51 -6.01 -7.22
N LEU A 86 14.63 -5.34 -7.45
CA LEU A 86 15.09 -5.05 -8.80
C LEU A 86 16.33 -5.86 -9.14
N ARG A 87 17.25 -6.00 -8.18
CA ARG A 87 18.52 -6.69 -8.36
C ARG A 87 19.10 -7.12 -7.01
N ALA A 88 19.84 -8.20 -6.99
CA ALA A 88 20.74 -8.53 -5.89
C ALA A 88 22.17 -8.72 -6.43
N ILE A 89 23.13 -8.29 -5.65
CA ILE A 89 24.56 -8.51 -5.88
C ILE A 89 25.02 -9.37 -4.73
N ILE A 90 25.53 -10.54 -5.04
CA ILE A 90 26.03 -11.50 -4.06
C ILE A 90 27.54 -11.51 -4.15
N SER A 91 28.19 -11.28 -3.02
CA SER A 91 29.66 -11.25 -2.91
C SER A 91 30.11 -12.01 -1.69
N GLU A 92 31.33 -12.53 -1.75
CA GLU A 92 32.02 -13.09 -0.58
C GLU A 92 32.81 -12.01 0.13
N THR A 93 32.72 -11.99 1.45
CA THR A 93 33.48 -11.08 2.30
C THR A 93 34.04 -11.87 3.47
N GLY A 94 35.28 -12.35 3.32
CA GLY A 94 35.90 -13.24 4.31
C GLY A 94 35.18 -14.59 4.38
N ASP A 95 34.62 -14.90 5.54
CA ASP A 95 33.90 -16.15 5.86
C ASP A 95 32.38 -16.03 5.71
N ALA A 96 31.90 -14.92 5.17
CA ALA A 96 30.47 -14.62 5.07
C ALA A 96 30.06 -14.26 3.65
N THR A 97 28.82 -14.55 3.33
CA THR A 97 28.15 -14.06 2.12
C THR A 97 27.48 -12.72 2.41
N GLN A 98 27.73 -11.75 1.56
CA GLN A 98 27.06 -10.47 1.58
C GLN A 98 26.08 -10.40 0.40
N VAL A 99 24.85 -10.01 0.67
CA VAL A 99 23.83 -9.73 -0.33
C VAL A 99 23.51 -8.26 -0.30
N THR A 100 23.77 -7.57 -1.40
CA THR A 100 23.37 -6.18 -1.59
C THR A 100 22.17 -6.13 -2.53
N ALA A 101 21.04 -5.75 -1.99
CA ALA A 101 19.78 -5.67 -2.73
C ALA A 101 19.54 -4.24 -3.22
N VAL A 102 19.18 -4.10 -4.49
CA VAL A 102 18.65 -2.88 -5.09
C VAL A 102 17.14 -2.98 -5.07
N ILE A 103 16.49 -2.07 -4.38
CA ILE A 103 15.06 -2.14 -4.10
C ILE A 103 14.42 -0.80 -4.39
N ARG A 104 13.23 -0.88 -4.96
CA ARG A 104 12.30 0.24 -5.07
C ARG A 104 11.28 0.15 -3.93
N VAL A 105 11.20 1.19 -3.14
CA VAL A 105 10.21 1.36 -2.06
C VAL A 105 9.18 2.38 -2.52
N LEU A 106 7.92 2.01 -2.55
CA LEU A 106 6.81 2.92 -2.87
C LEU A 106 5.94 3.08 -1.62
N ALA A 107 5.85 4.30 -1.11
CA ALA A 107 4.88 4.66 -0.08
C ALA A 107 3.51 4.89 -0.75
N ALA A 108 2.64 3.87 -0.73
CA ALA A 108 1.27 3.96 -1.23
C ALA A 108 0.33 4.21 -0.04
N GLY A 109 -0.49 5.24 -0.07
CA GLY A 109 -1.36 5.62 1.06
C GLY A 109 -0.79 6.77 1.88
N ALA A 110 -0.81 6.67 3.21
CA ALA A 110 -0.28 7.71 4.09
C ALA A 110 1.25 7.85 4.01
N PRO A 111 1.80 9.05 4.28
CA PRO A 111 3.24 9.21 4.46
C PRO A 111 3.76 8.30 5.56
N THR A 112 4.92 7.67 5.33
CA THR A 112 5.51 6.74 6.28
C THR A 112 7.03 6.75 6.19
N SER A 113 7.71 6.21 7.19
CA SER A 113 9.15 5.95 7.18
C SER A 113 9.41 4.46 7.32
N VAL A 114 10.62 4.01 7.07
CA VAL A 114 11.05 2.65 7.38
C VAL A 114 11.99 2.69 8.58
N VAL A 115 11.63 1.95 9.61
CA VAL A 115 12.36 1.94 10.88
C VAL A 115 13.25 0.72 11.05
N ASN A 116 12.94 -0.37 10.35
CA ASN A 116 13.74 -1.60 10.44
C ASN A 116 13.76 -2.35 9.10
N TRP A 117 14.87 -3.05 8.86
CA TRP A 117 15.10 -3.87 7.68
C TRP A 117 15.64 -5.23 8.09
N THR A 118 15.10 -6.29 7.52
CA THR A 118 15.63 -7.66 7.67
C THR A 118 15.62 -8.34 6.31
N MET A 119 16.51 -9.30 6.12
CA MET A 119 16.51 -10.18 4.96
C MET A 119 16.70 -11.61 5.40
N ASP A 120 15.88 -12.50 4.87
CA ASP A 120 16.02 -13.94 5.04
C ASP A 120 16.51 -14.55 3.73
N LEU A 121 17.46 -15.46 3.81
CA LEU A 121 17.79 -16.43 2.78
C LEU A 121 17.08 -17.73 3.10
N ILE A 122 16.26 -18.19 2.17
CA ILE A 122 15.60 -19.50 2.25
C ILE A 122 16.34 -20.39 1.26
N LEU A 123 17.18 -21.27 1.81
CA LEU A 123 18.04 -22.17 1.03
C LEU A 123 17.23 -23.28 0.36
N GLU A 124 17.86 -24.02 -0.54
CA GLU A 124 17.23 -25.09 -1.31
C GLU A 124 16.62 -26.20 -0.42
N ASP A 125 17.21 -26.46 0.74
CA ASP A 125 16.73 -27.44 1.73
C ASP A 125 15.58 -26.91 2.62
N GLY A 126 15.14 -25.67 2.39
CA GLY A 126 14.14 -24.97 3.18
C GLY A 126 14.69 -24.29 4.44
N THR A 127 15.98 -24.40 4.72
CA THR A 127 16.63 -23.72 5.85
C THR A 127 16.51 -22.21 5.66
N LYS A 128 16.04 -21.53 6.69
CA LYS A 128 15.91 -20.07 6.72
C LYS A 128 17.05 -19.48 7.53
N VAL A 129 17.83 -18.59 6.91
CA VAL A 129 18.94 -17.88 7.56
C VAL A 129 18.65 -16.38 7.52
N GLU A 130 18.62 -15.74 8.67
CA GLU A 130 18.43 -14.30 8.78
C GLU A 130 19.77 -13.57 8.63
N GLY A 131 19.81 -12.56 7.77
CA GLY A 131 20.99 -11.71 7.55
C GLY A 131 20.93 -10.44 8.39
N GLY A 132 22.07 -10.09 8.98
CA GLY A 132 22.24 -8.81 9.66
C GLY A 132 22.41 -7.66 8.66
N PRO A 133 21.69 -6.54 8.82
CA PRO A 133 21.87 -5.38 7.94
C PRO A 133 23.24 -4.76 8.11
N ILE A 134 23.87 -4.36 6.99
CA ILE A 134 25.14 -3.65 6.96
C ILE A 134 24.83 -2.18 6.70
N THR A 135 25.35 -1.32 7.55
CA THR A 135 25.27 0.13 7.35
C THR A 135 26.49 0.60 6.58
N ILE A 136 26.27 1.28 5.47
CA ILE A 136 27.35 1.95 4.73
C ILE A 136 27.74 3.20 5.53
N ALA A 137 29.02 3.33 5.89
CA ALA A 137 29.51 4.53 6.57
C ALA A 137 29.52 5.75 5.62
N LYS A 138 29.47 6.99 6.17
CA LYS A 138 29.35 8.22 5.36
C LYS A 138 30.46 8.42 4.35
N ASP A 139 31.66 7.97 4.67
CA ASP A 139 32.87 8.05 3.88
C ASP A 139 33.17 6.77 3.10
N GLU A 140 32.36 5.75 3.25
CA GLU A 140 32.52 4.45 2.63
C GLU A 140 31.77 4.40 1.28
N LYS A 141 32.34 3.66 0.33
CA LYS A 141 31.77 3.43 -1.00
C LYS A 141 31.73 1.92 -1.26
N LEU A 142 30.61 1.45 -1.74
CA LEU A 142 30.47 0.07 -2.21
C LEU A 142 30.65 0.05 -3.73
N ASP A 143 31.78 -0.47 -4.18
CA ASP A 143 32.11 -0.61 -5.60
C ASP A 143 31.88 -2.06 -6.03
N PHE A 144 30.97 -2.28 -6.95
CA PHE A 144 30.71 -3.59 -7.56
C PHE A 144 31.22 -3.60 -8.99
N LYS A 145 32.07 -4.59 -9.30
CA LYS A 145 32.59 -4.80 -10.66
C LYS A 145 31.69 -5.80 -11.38
N PHE A 146 31.20 -5.42 -12.53
CA PHE A 146 30.40 -6.27 -13.40
C PHE A 146 31.15 -6.51 -14.70
N GLY A 147 31.31 -7.80 -15.08
CA GLY A 147 31.79 -8.20 -16.40
C GLY A 147 33.02 -7.41 -16.87
N GLU A 148 32.98 -6.88 -18.08
CA GLU A 148 34.09 -6.20 -18.78
C GLU A 148 34.51 -4.84 -18.19
N GLY A 149 34.57 -4.73 -16.86
CA GLY A 149 35.11 -3.56 -16.18
C GLY A 149 34.09 -2.47 -15.84
N GLN A 150 32.82 -2.74 -15.98
CA GLN A 150 31.80 -1.83 -15.48
C GLN A 150 31.82 -1.83 -13.94
N ILE A 151 32.00 -0.64 -13.36
CA ILE A 151 31.95 -0.43 -11.89
C ILE A 151 30.67 0.32 -11.57
N GLN A 152 29.81 -0.30 -10.74
CA GLN A 152 28.71 0.39 -10.14
C GLN A 152 29.06 0.77 -8.72
N ARG A 153 28.96 2.05 -8.42
CA ARG A 153 29.31 2.62 -7.11
C ARG A 153 28.06 3.05 -6.39
N TYR A 154 27.97 2.66 -5.13
CA TYR A 154 26.94 3.12 -4.20
C TYR A 154 27.60 3.83 -3.02
N VAL A 155 27.01 4.91 -2.60
CA VAL A 155 27.48 5.74 -1.48
C VAL A 155 26.44 5.76 -0.36
N TYR A 156 26.80 6.31 0.78
CA TYR A 156 25.92 6.41 1.94
C TYR A 156 24.51 6.96 1.61
N SER A 157 24.42 7.99 0.78
CA SER A 157 23.16 8.60 0.35
C SER A 157 22.29 7.68 -0.51
N ASP A 158 22.83 6.58 -1.04
CA ASP A 158 22.07 5.60 -1.83
C ASP A 158 21.46 4.51 -0.95
N SER A 159 21.86 4.45 0.32
CA SER A 159 21.35 3.48 1.28
C SER A 159 19.87 3.72 1.58
N LEU A 160 19.05 2.68 1.43
CA LEU A 160 17.63 2.73 1.81
C LEU A 160 17.45 2.93 3.31
N ALA A 161 18.36 2.45 4.13
CA ALA A 161 18.34 2.71 5.57
C ALA A 161 18.44 4.21 5.89
N VAL A 162 19.10 4.98 5.02
CA VAL A 162 19.19 6.44 5.14
C VAL A 162 18.00 7.13 4.45
N ARG A 163 17.72 6.78 3.20
CA ARG A 163 16.67 7.43 2.40
C ARG A 163 15.28 7.25 2.97
N CYS A 164 15.02 6.09 3.57
CA CYS A 164 13.69 5.75 4.11
C CYS A 164 13.58 6.00 5.63
N SER A 165 14.66 6.43 6.32
CA SER A 165 14.59 6.80 7.74
C SER A 165 13.80 8.08 7.98
N THR A 166 13.73 8.96 6.99
CA THR A 166 12.88 10.15 7.01
C THR A 166 11.49 9.83 6.46
N LEU A 167 10.54 10.71 6.74
CA LEU A 167 9.16 10.55 6.28
C LEU A 167 9.10 10.57 4.75
N LEU A 168 8.68 9.46 4.17
CA LEU A 168 8.41 9.34 2.74
C LEU A 168 7.01 9.90 2.46
N PRO A 169 6.88 10.90 1.59
CA PRO A 169 5.57 11.41 1.20
C PRO A 169 4.72 10.33 0.54
N ALA A 170 3.41 10.45 0.65
CA ALA A 170 2.48 9.55 -0.03
C ALA A 170 2.74 9.52 -1.55
N ARG A 171 2.62 8.34 -2.14
CA ARG A 171 2.82 8.09 -3.58
C ARG A 171 4.23 8.39 -4.10
N THR A 172 5.21 8.45 -3.20
CA THR A 172 6.61 8.66 -3.57
C THR A 172 7.33 7.33 -3.64
N ALA A 173 8.09 7.14 -4.72
CA ALA A 173 8.96 6.00 -4.88
C ALA A 173 10.40 6.40 -4.59
N VAL A 174 11.09 5.59 -3.81
CA VAL A 174 12.52 5.72 -3.51
C VAL A 174 13.25 4.49 -4.01
N LEU A 175 14.29 4.71 -4.78
CA LEU A 175 15.21 3.67 -5.23
C LEU A 175 16.48 3.75 -4.39
N GLY A 176 17.01 2.61 -3.97
CA GLY A 176 18.28 2.57 -3.25
C GLY A 176 18.77 1.16 -3.00
N VAL A 177 19.83 1.08 -2.24
CA VAL A 177 20.50 -0.19 -1.89
C VAL A 177 20.42 -0.45 -0.41
N ILE A 178 20.40 -1.74 -0.07
CA ILE A 178 20.56 -2.20 1.29
C ILE A 178 21.36 -3.51 1.28
N ALA A 179 22.32 -3.65 2.18
CA ALA A 179 23.20 -4.80 2.25
C ALA A 179 22.97 -5.60 3.53
N PHE A 180 23.10 -6.93 3.42
CA PHE A 180 22.96 -7.86 4.53
C PHE A 180 24.12 -8.85 4.53
N ARG A 181 24.56 -9.25 5.72
CA ARG A 181 25.62 -10.23 5.91
C ARG A 181 25.07 -11.53 6.46
N PHE A 182 25.49 -12.63 5.87
CA PHE A 182 25.09 -13.99 6.22
C PHE A 182 26.36 -14.80 6.56
N PRO A 183 26.77 -14.82 7.83
CA PRO A 183 28.04 -15.43 8.23
C PRO A 183 28.06 -16.96 8.07
N SER A 184 26.89 -17.60 8.06
CA SER A 184 26.77 -19.06 7.99
C SER A 184 26.39 -19.59 6.60
N VAL A 185 26.39 -18.74 5.58
CA VAL A 185 25.97 -19.10 4.21
C VAL A 185 27.16 -18.95 3.27
N SER A 186 27.53 -20.02 2.56
CA SER A 186 28.54 -19.93 1.50
C SER A 186 27.96 -19.27 0.26
N HIS A 187 28.80 -18.69 -0.58
CA HIS A 187 28.41 -18.11 -1.85
C HIS A 187 27.66 -19.13 -2.73
N ALA A 188 28.15 -20.36 -2.81
CA ALA A 188 27.53 -21.43 -3.60
C ALA A 188 26.10 -21.72 -3.16
N MET A 189 25.80 -21.68 -1.86
CA MET A 189 24.42 -21.83 -1.34
C MET A 189 23.54 -20.64 -1.70
N ALA A 190 24.08 -19.42 -1.64
CA ALA A 190 23.34 -18.20 -1.94
C ALA A 190 22.99 -18.07 -3.43
N VAL A 191 23.83 -18.55 -4.34
CA VAL A 191 23.60 -18.51 -5.81
C VAL A 191 22.90 -19.73 -6.36
N SER A 192 22.43 -20.67 -5.51
CA SER A 192 21.60 -21.79 -5.98
C SER A 192 20.29 -21.28 -6.61
N PRO A 193 19.87 -21.79 -7.78
CA PRO A 193 18.66 -21.33 -8.47
C PRO A 193 17.39 -21.37 -7.61
N LYS A 194 17.32 -22.31 -6.66
CA LYS A 194 16.19 -22.46 -5.75
C LYS A 194 16.26 -21.59 -4.50
N THR A 195 17.38 -20.95 -4.23
CA THR A 195 17.51 -20.02 -3.10
C THR A 195 16.60 -18.83 -3.32
N ARG A 196 15.85 -18.46 -2.27
CA ARG A 196 14.95 -17.32 -2.29
C ARG A 196 15.44 -16.25 -1.33
N PHE A 197 15.31 -15.01 -1.75
CA PHE A 197 15.61 -13.82 -0.99
C PHE A 197 14.29 -13.20 -0.56
N ALA A 198 14.08 -13.06 0.74
CA ALA A 198 12.90 -12.41 1.29
C ALA A 198 13.34 -11.20 2.11
N ILE A 199 13.11 -10.00 1.59
CA ILE A 199 13.39 -8.76 2.31
C ILE A 199 12.13 -8.25 2.97
N ARG A 200 12.27 -7.80 4.21
CA ARG A 200 11.18 -7.23 4.98
C ARG A 200 11.57 -5.85 5.49
N ALA A 201 10.62 -4.94 5.44
CA ALA A 201 10.73 -3.58 5.96
C ALA A 201 9.60 -3.31 6.93
N GLN A 202 9.92 -2.79 8.10
CA GLN A 202 8.94 -2.35 9.08
C GLN A 202 8.67 -0.86 8.89
N ASP A 203 7.42 -0.48 8.70
CA ASP A 203 7.06 0.93 8.58
C ASP A 203 6.99 1.63 9.95
N GLY A 204 6.88 2.96 9.94
CA GLY A 204 6.76 3.77 11.14
C GLY A 204 5.50 3.47 11.98
N GLY A 205 4.52 2.79 11.41
CA GLY A 205 3.32 2.28 12.11
C GLY A 205 3.52 0.90 12.72
N GLY A 206 4.69 0.27 12.53
CA GLY A 206 5.02 -1.06 13.06
C GLY A 206 4.59 -2.22 12.17
N LEU A 207 4.01 -1.98 11.00
CA LEU A 207 3.60 -3.03 10.05
C LEU A 207 4.81 -3.51 9.25
N TRP A 208 4.87 -4.82 9.02
CA TRP A 208 5.88 -5.46 8.19
C TRP A 208 5.39 -5.61 6.75
N HIS A 209 6.23 -5.24 5.80
CA HIS A 209 6.03 -5.39 4.37
C HIS A 209 7.15 -6.25 3.81
N GLU A 210 6.82 -7.16 2.90
CA GLU A 210 7.75 -8.15 2.38
C GLU A 210 7.78 -8.13 0.85
N ALA A 211 8.98 -8.36 0.29
CA ALA A 211 9.18 -8.73 -1.09
C ALA A 211 10.14 -9.93 -1.14
N ALA A 212 9.77 -10.94 -1.90
CA ALA A 212 10.59 -12.13 -2.07
C ALA A 212 10.83 -12.38 -3.55
N MET A 213 12.01 -12.95 -3.88
CA MET A 213 12.42 -13.30 -5.23
C MET A 213 13.38 -14.50 -5.19
N SER A 214 13.28 -15.41 -6.13
CA SER A 214 14.27 -16.49 -6.28
C SER A 214 15.53 -15.99 -6.98
N PHE A 215 16.64 -16.72 -6.83
CA PHE A 215 17.88 -16.39 -7.55
C PHE A 215 17.67 -16.46 -9.07
N GLU A 216 16.92 -17.45 -9.55
CA GLU A 216 16.58 -17.60 -10.98
C GLU A 216 15.81 -16.38 -11.52
N GLU A 217 14.84 -15.87 -10.77
CA GLU A 217 14.11 -14.67 -11.15
C GLU A 217 15.01 -13.43 -11.17
N LEU A 218 15.97 -13.33 -10.23
CA LEU A 218 16.96 -12.24 -10.20
C LEU A 218 17.86 -12.25 -11.41
N GLU A 219 18.34 -13.43 -11.86
CA GLU A 219 19.16 -13.55 -13.08
C GLU A 219 18.39 -13.15 -14.34
N MET A 220 17.13 -13.56 -14.46
CA MET A 220 16.26 -13.18 -15.59
C MET A 220 16.04 -11.65 -15.63
N HIS A 221 15.94 -11.00 -14.49
CA HIS A 221 15.78 -9.55 -14.42
C HIS A 221 17.10 -8.81 -14.70
N ALA A 222 18.23 -9.34 -14.28
CA ALA A 222 19.55 -8.74 -14.54
C ALA A 222 19.86 -8.61 -16.05
N GLY A 223 19.41 -9.56 -16.87
CA GLY A 223 19.55 -9.51 -18.33
C GLY A 223 18.71 -8.43 -19.02
N LYS A 224 17.65 -7.93 -18.38
CA LYS A 224 16.75 -6.88 -18.92
C LYS A 224 17.08 -5.48 -18.42
N LEU A 225 17.97 -5.35 -17.45
CA LEU A 225 18.28 -4.10 -16.74
C LEU A 225 19.39 -3.27 -17.40
N THR A 226 19.74 -3.53 -18.65
CA THR A 226 20.62 -2.65 -19.45
C THR A 226 20.06 -1.24 -19.64
N ASP A 227 18.78 -1.00 -19.38
CA ASP A 227 18.13 0.30 -19.53
C ASP A 227 18.14 1.17 -18.27
N PHE A 228 18.92 0.79 -17.23
CA PHE A 228 18.95 1.53 -15.95
C PHE A 228 19.56 2.95 -16.05
N HIS A 229 20.17 3.28 -17.18
CA HIS A 229 20.74 4.62 -17.42
C HIS A 229 19.69 5.72 -17.64
N THR A 230 18.42 5.40 -17.76
CA THR A 230 17.36 6.38 -18.08
C THR A 230 16.51 6.83 -16.90
N LEU A 231 16.73 6.28 -15.70
CA LEU A 231 16.10 6.81 -14.48
C LEU A 231 17.05 7.77 -13.76
N GLU A 232 17.53 8.78 -14.50
CA GLU A 232 18.14 9.95 -13.87
C GLU A 232 17.10 10.61 -12.96
N TYR A 233 17.36 10.53 -11.67
CA TYR A 233 16.74 11.39 -10.68
C TYR A 233 17.09 12.83 -11.04
N ARG A 234 16.14 13.58 -11.61
CA ARG A 234 16.19 15.04 -11.61
C ARG A 234 15.66 15.53 -10.29
N PRO A 235 16.45 16.36 -9.56
CA PRO A 235 16.04 16.96 -8.29
C PRO A 235 14.82 17.87 -8.44
#